data_b9fe737b3a87ebb088aff9d44e3842a6
#
_entry.id   b9fe737b3a87ebb088aff9d44e3842a6
#
_cell.length_a   1.000
_cell.length_b   1.000
_cell.length_c   1.000
_cell.angle_alpha   90.00
_cell.angle_beta   90.00
_cell.angle_gamma   90.00
#
_symmetry.space_group_name_H-M   'P 1'
#
loop_
_entity.id
_entity.type
_entity.pdbx_description
1 polymer ?
#
loop_
_entity_poly.entity_id
_entity_poly.type
_entity_poly.pdbx_seq_one_letter_code
_entity_poly.pdbx_strand_id
1 'polypeptide(L)'
;MTTPDRRRHRRFRVRLSVQFLRGEAEVAGEIFNISCSGCLLVTPVALKPGEQVAVHLPSLGSALMSFKVVRVRPVGPWFAVATAFEPNLPNEAALEELATREPASDDEPEHLF
;
A
#
# COMPACT_ATOMS: atom_id res chain seq x y z
N MET A 1 27.89 -10.38 -9.73
CA MET A 1 26.50 -10.52 -9.35
C MET A 1 25.76 -9.23 -9.57
N THR A 2 24.66 -9.28 -10.23
CA THR A 2 23.86 -8.11 -10.38
C THR A 2 23.42 -7.62 -9.00
N THR A 3 23.24 -6.34 -8.88
CA THR A 3 22.69 -5.80 -7.66
C THR A 3 21.37 -6.49 -7.41
N PRO A 4 21.24 -7.17 -6.30
CA PRO A 4 19.99 -7.83 -6.03
C PRO A 4 18.88 -6.80 -5.96
N ASP A 5 17.77 -7.15 -6.53
CA ASP A 5 16.57 -6.40 -6.30
C ASP A 5 16.35 -6.39 -4.80
N ARG A 6 16.32 -5.23 -4.20
CA ARG A 6 16.11 -5.11 -2.76
C ARG A 6 14.72 -5.56 -2.36
N ARG A 7 13.83 -5.65 -3.33
CA ARG A 7 12.49 -6.15 -3.11
C ARG A 7 12.54 -7.66 -3.19
N ARG A 8 12.24 -8.30 -2.11
CA ARG A 8 12.13 -9.76 -2.08
C ARG A 8 10.85 -10.24 -2.73
N HIS A 9 9.88 -9.33 -2.91
CA HIS A 9 8.58 -9.68 -3.43
C HIS A 9 8.26 -8.82 -4.62
N ARG A 10 7.62 -9.44 -5.59
CA ARG A 10 7.16 -8.75 -6.79
C ARG A 10 6.11 -7.72 -6.42
N ARG A 11 6.21 -6.54 -7.05
CA ARG A 11 5.22 -5.48 -6.89
C ARG A 11 4.24 -5.50 -8.03
N PHE A 12 2.99 -5.26 -7.68
CA PHE A 12 1.90 -5.20 -8.63
C PHE A 12 1.30 -3.81 -8.61
N ARG A 13 1.02 -3.27 -9.78
CA ARG A 13 0.35 -1.98 -9.90
C ARG A 13 -1.15 -2.22 -9.80
N VAL A 14 -1.77 -1.53 -8.87
CA VAL A 14 -3.20 -1.67 -8.58
C VAL A 14 -3.78 -0.29 -8.32
N ARG A 15 -5.09 -0.20 -8.19
CA ARG A 15 -5.74 0.97 -7.67
C ARG A 15 -6.87 0.53 -6.77
N LEU A 16 -6.63 0.60 -5.47
CA LEU A 16 -7.59 0.16 -4.47
C LEU A 16 -7.96 1.30 -3.55
N SER A 17 -9.25 1.56 -3.44
CA SER A 17 -9.75 2.48 -2.41
C SER A 17 -9.83 1.72 -1.11
N VAL A 18 -9.25 2.27 -0.06
CA VAL A 18 -9.21 1.64 1.24
C VAL A 18 -9.58 2.63 2.32
N GLN A 19 -9.93 2.09 3.47
CA GLN A 19 -10.08 2.88 4.67
C GLN A 19 -9.18 2.31 5.74
N PHE A 20 -8.54 3.18 6.49
CA PHE A 20 -7.66 2.74 7.55
C PHE A 20 -7.96 3.50 8.83
N LEU A 21 -7.61 2.88 9.94
CA LEU A 21 -7.81 3.47 11.25
C LEU A 21 -6.51 4.09 11.74
N ARG A 22 -6.60 5.35 12.12
CA ARG A 22 -5.53 6.05 12.80
C ARG A 22 -6.05 6.35 14.20
N GLY A 23 -5.68 5.52 15.15
CA GLY A 23 -6.35 5.52 16.44
C GLY A 23 -7.81 5.16 16.25
N GLU A 24 -8.71 6.04 16.62
CA GLU A 24 -10.16 5.83 16.46
C GLU A 24 -10.70 6.49 15.19
N ALA A 25 -9.88 7.28 14.50
CA ALA A 25 -10.32 7.98 13.31
C ALA A 25 -10.22 7.09 12.09
N GLU A 26 -11.25 7.14 11.26
CA GLU A 26 -11.29 6.41 10.00
C GLU A 26 -10.87 7.35 8.89
N VAL A 27 -9.87 6.96 8.10
CA VAL A 27 -9.28 7.80 7.06
C VAL A 27 -9.32 7.07 5.73
N ALA A 28 -9.68 7.78 4.67
CA ALA A 28 -9.69 7.23 3.33
C ALA A 28 -8.30 7.31 2.71
N GLY A 29 -7.99 6.33 1.85
CA GLY A 29 -6.76 6.33 1.08
C GLY A 29 -6.90 5.45 -0.15
N GLU A 30 -5.87 5.46 -0.98
CA GLU A 30 -5.80 4.60 -2.15
C GLU A 30 -4.45 3.90 -2.19
N ILE A 31 -4.46 2.64 -2.54
CA ILE A 31 -3.23 1.86 -2.73
C ILE A 31 -2.93 1.82 -4.23
N PHE A 32 -1.72 2.23 -4.62
CA PHE A 32 -1.31 2.29 -6.02
C PHE A 32 -0.33 1.19 -6.43
N ASN A 33 0.38 0.62 -5.48
CA ASN A 33 1.12 -0.61 -5.74
C ASN A 33 1.17 -1.44 -4.47
N ILE A 34 1.32 -2.74 -4.64
CA ILE A 34 1.27 -3.68 -3.53
C ILE A 34 2.19 -4.87 -3.81
N SER A 35 2.83 -5.35 -2.76
CA SER A 35 3.59 -6.60 -2.78
C SER A 35 3.25 -7.38 -1.52
N CYS A 36 3.82 -8.55 -1.37
CA CYS A 36 3.62 -9.31 -0.13
C CYS A 36 4.23 -8.63 1.09
N SER A 37 5.16 -7.71 0.91
CA SER A 37 5.85 -7.05 2.03
C SER A 37 5.32 -5.65 2.34
N GLY A 38 4.55 -5.04 1.46
CA GLY A 38 4.04 -3.70 1.71
C GLY A 38 3.34 -3.08 0.52
N CYS A 39 2.97 -1.82 0.65
CA CYS A 39 2.29 -1.11 -0.43
C CYS A 39 2.60 0.37 -0.41
N LEU A 40 2.24 1.05 -1.49
CA LEU A 40 2.23 2.50 -1.56
C LEU A 40 0.81 2.98 -1.34
N LEU A 41 0.60 3.71 -0.26
CA LEU A 41 -0.68 4.25 0.13
C LEU A 41 -0.66 5.76 -0.10
N VAL A 42 -1.69 6.29 -0.75
CA VAL A 42 -1.85 7.73 -0.93
C VAL A 42 -3.04 8.19 -0.12
N THR A 43 -2.84 9.20 0.70
CA THR A 43 -3.86 9.67 1.63
C THR A 43 -3.72 11.18 1.85
N PRO A 44 -4.81 11.89 2.18
CA PRO A 44 -4.71 13.32 2.50
C PRO A 44 -4.12 13.60 3.88
N VAL A 45 -3.85 12.58 4.67
CA VAL A 45 -3.38 12.74 6.05
C VAL A 45 -1.88 12.49 6.14
N ALA A 46 -1.15 13.38 6.80
CA ALA A 46 0.29 13.23 7.00
C ALA A 46 0.54 12.21 8.11
N LEU A 47 0.90 10.99 7.71
CA LEU A 47 1.34 9.97 8.64
C LEU A 47 2.82 10.15 8.96
N LYS A 48 3.29 9.48 10.00
CA LYS A 48 4.69 9.61 10.42
C LYS A 48 5.42 8.28 10.28
N PRO A 49 6.69 8.30 9.84
CA PRO A 49 7.48 7.06 9.84
C PRO A 49 7.46 6.39 11.21
N GLY A 50 7.28 5.08 11.21
CA GLY A 50 7.15 4.29 12.43
C GLY A 50 5.73 4.15 12.95
N GLU A 51 4.82 4.97 12.46
CA GLU A 51 3.41 4.88 12.84
C GLU A 51 2.80 3.58 12.29
N GLN A 52 1.88 2.99 13.04
CA GLN A 52 1.15 1.81 12.58
C GLN A 52 -0.32 2.17 12.41
N VAL A 53 -0.89 1.70 11.32
CA VAL A 53 -2.31 1.88 11.03
C VAL A 53 -2.94 0.55 10.70
N ALA A 54 -4.22 0.39 11.01
CA ALA A 54 -4.98 -0.82 10.69
C ALA A 54 -5.78 -0.59 9.43
N VAL A 55 -5.58 -1.43 8.43
CA VAL A 55 -6.19 -1.27 7.11
C VAL A 55 -7.07 -2.48 6.82
N HIS A 56 -8.26 -2.21 6.34
CA HIS A 56 -9.19 -3.26 5.94
C HIS A 56 -9.07 -3.49 4.44
N LEU A 57 -8.67 -4.69 4.06
CA LEU A 57 -8.50 -5.10 2.66
C LEU A 57 -9.42 -6.27 2.34
N PRO A 58 -10.69 -6.01 2.04
CA PRO A 58 -11.64 -7.12 1.77
C PRO A 58 -11.23 -7.96 0.58
N SER A 59 -10.53 -7.37 -0.39
CA SER A 59 -10.07 -8.10 -1.58
C SER A 59 -9.01 -9.14 -1.28
N LEU A 60 -8.35 -9.07 -0.14
CA LEU A 60 -7.29 -9.99 0.27
C LEU A 60 -7.69 -10.78 1.52
N GLY A 61 -8.97 -10.86 1.79
CA GLY A 61 -9.49 -11.46 2.99
C GLY A 61 -10.20 -10.42 3.83
N SER A 62 -10.86 -10.82 4.88
CA SER A 62 -11.69 -9.93 5.67
C SER A 62 -10.96 -9.34 6.88
N ALA A 63 -9.71 -9.72 7.10
CA ALA A 63 -9.00 -9.29 8.30
C ALA A 63 -8.44 -7.89 8.17
N LEU A 64 -8.37 -7.20 9.28
CA LEU A 64 -7.61 -5.97 9.38
C LEU A 64 -6.13 -6.32 9.33
N MET A 65 -5.38 -5.53 8.57
CA MET A 65 -3.93 -5.72 8.45
C MET A 65 -3.22 -4.55 9.11
N SER A 66 -2.10 -4.83 9.75
CA SER A 66 -1.27 -3.79 10.32
C SER A 66 -0.26 -3.32 9.27
N PHE A 67 -0.27 -2.04 8.96
CA PHE A 67 0.69 -1.40 8.08
C PHE A 67 1.59 -0.52 8.92
N LYS A 68 2.90 -0.72 8.78
CA LYS A 68 3.87 0.15 9.42
C LYS A 68 4.35 1.18 8.41
N VAL A 69 4.27 2.45 8.76
CA VAL A 69 4.73 3.54 7.89
C VAL A 69 6.24 3.56 7.87
N VAL A 70 6.82 3.44 6.67
CA VAL A 70 8.26 3.44 6.46
C VAL A 70 8.75 4.80 6.04
N ARG A 71 8.05 5.43 5.11
CA ARG A 71 8.45 6.72 4.55
C ARG A 71 7.22 7.47 4.08
N VAL A 72 7.27 8.79 4.22
CA VAL A 72 6.17 9.68 3.80
C VAL A 72 6.75 10.77 2.92
N ARG A 73 6.08 11.05 1.82
CA ARG A 73 6.47 12.10 0.89
C ARG A 73 5.24 12.91 0.48
N PRO A 74 5.29 14.25 0.57
CA PRO A 74 4.17 15.06 0.10
C PRO A 74 4.09 15.04 -1.43
N VAL A 75 2.87 14.98 -1.94
CA VAL A 75 2.57 15.00 -3.37
C VAL A 75 1.35 15.90 -3.56
N GLY A 76 1.57 17.19 -3.80
CA GLY A 76 0.47 18.14 -3.85
C GLY A 76 -0.26 18.17 -2.52
N PRO A 77 -1.60 18.10 -2.51
CA PRO A 77 -2.38 18.08 -1.28
C PRO A 77 -2.42 16.72 -0.59
N TRP A 78 -1.70 15.73 -1.15
CA TRP A 78 -1.72 14.34 -0.68
C TRP A 78 -0.37 13.94 -0.15
N PHE A 79 -0.32 12.77 0.46
CA PHE A 79 0.92 12.16 0.93
C PHE A 79 1.05 10.76 0.37
N ALA A 80 2.21 10.47 -0.21
CA ALA A 80 2.55 9.12 -0.67
C ALA A 80 3.29 8.44 0.47
N VAL A 81 2.72 7.35 0.95
CA VAL A 81 3.17 6.65 2.15
C VAL A 81 3.65 5.26 1.78
N ALA A 82 4.94 5.01 1.92
CA ALA A 82 5.47 3.67 1.76
C ALA A 82 5.25 2.92 3.07
N THR A 83 4.66 1.74 2.98
CA THR A 83 4.30 0.95 4.16
C THR A 83 4.89 -0.45 4.08
N ALA A 84 5.03 -1.07 5.24
CA ALA A 84 5.39 -2.48 5.36
C ALA A 84 4.27 -3.22 6.08
N PHE A 85 3.95 -4.40 5.58
CA PHE A 85 2.96 -5.25 6.23
C PHE A 85 3.60 -6.05 7.36
N GLU A 86 2.90 -6.17 8.44
CA GLU A 86 3.33 -6.96 9.59
C GLU A 86 2.19 -7.87 10.04
N PRO A 87 2.24 -9.17 9.73
CA PRO A 87 3.26 -9.88 8.94
C PRO A 87 3.08 -9.71 7.43
N ASN A 88 4.06 -10.17 6.66
CA ASN A 88 3.96 -10.18 5.21
C ASN A 88 2.79 -11.05 4.75
N LEU A 89 2.23 -10.70 3.59
CA LEU A 89 1.22 -11.53 2.97
C LEU A 89 1.85 -12.82 2.44
N PRO A 90 1.19 -13.96 2.63
CA PRO A 90 1.80 -15.24 2.25
C PRO A 90 1.62 -15.61 0.78
N ASN A 91 0.72 -14.96 0.06
CA ASN A 91 0.28 -15.44 -1.26
C ASN A 91 0.41 -14.38 -2.34
N GLU A 92 1.49 -14.45 -3.11
CA GLU A 92 1.71 -13.54 -4.22
C GLU A 92 0.69 -13.74 -5.35
N ALA A 93 0.19 -14.96 -5.54
CA ALA A 93 -0.81 -15.24 -6.57
C ALA A 93 -2.10 -14.45 -6.32
N ALA A 94 -2.47 -14.25 -5.07
CA ALA A 94 -3.63 -13.43 -4.74
C ALA A 94 -3.44 -11.98 -5.17
N LEU A 95 -2.23 -11.46 -5.07
CA LEU A 95 -1.91 -10.10 -5.50
C LEU A 95 -1.93 -9.98 -7.02
N GLU A 96 -1.45 -10.99 -7.72
CA GLU A 96 -1.48 -11.00 -9.17
C GLU A 96 -2.92 -11.00 -9.68
N GLU A 97 -3.77 -11.79 -9.06
CA GLU A 97 -5.19 -11.79 -9.37
C GLU A 97 -5.83 -10.45 -9.08
N LEU A 98 -5.50 -9.85 -7.95
CA LEU A 98 -6.00 -8.54 -7.56
C LEU A 98 -5.60 -7.47 -8.58
N ALA A 99 -4.36 -7.52 -9.06
CA ALA A 99 -3.88 -6.56 -10.06
C ALA A 99 -4.64 -6.69 -11.38
N THR A 100 -5.14 -7.88 -11.69
CA THR A 100 -5.97 -8.09 -12.88
C THR A 100 -7.36 -7.49 -12.70
N ARG A 101 -7.92 -7.59 -11.50
CA ARG A 101 -9.27 -7.07 -11.20
C ARG A 101 -9.29 -5.57 -10.95
N GLU A 102 -8.21 -5.04 -10.37
CA GLU A 102 -8.12 -3.64 -9.95
C GLU A 102 -6.85 -3.01 -10.53
N PRO A 103 -6.75 -2.93 -11.87
CA PRO A 103 -5.52 -2.45 -12.49
C PRO A 103 -5.33 -0.95 -12.23
N ALA A 104 -4.07 -0.52 -12.29
CA ALA A 104 -3.73 0.88 -12.19
C ALA A 104 -4.33 1.65 -13.37
N SER A 105 -4.75 2.89 -13.08
CA SER A 105 -5.25 3.80 -14.10
C SER A 105 -4.08 4.36 -14.93
N ASP A 106 -4.33 4.61 -16.22
CA ASP A 106 -3.36 5.28 -17.08
C ASP A 106 -3.09 6.71 -16.64
N ASP A 107 -3.98 7.28 -15.85
CA ASP A 107 -3.83 8.64 -15.31
C ASP A 107 -2.95 8.70 -14.08
N GLU A 108 -2.46 7.56 -13.63
CA GLU A 108 -1.67 7.48 -12.42
C GLU A 108 -0.36 8.22 -12.57
N PRO A 109 -0.03 9.16 -11.66
CA PRO A 109 1.21 9.90 -11.77
C PRO A 109 2.42 9.02 -11.52
N GLU A 110 3.36 9.01 -12.48
CA GLU A 110 4.55 8.17 -12.36
C GLU A 110 5.42 8.55 -11.17
N HIS A 111 5.41 9.81 -10.77
CA HIS A 111 6.25 10.26 -9.69
C HIS A 111 5.83 9.74 -8.31
N LEU A 112 4.72 9.04 -8.23
CA LEU A 112 4.30 8.38 -7.00
C LEU A 112 5.11 7.11 -6.73
N PHE A 113 5.78 6.59 -7.74
CA PHE A 113 6.55 5.35 -7.62
C PHE A 113 8.07 5.59 -7.59
#